data_1b7d6d83236a33356aea82d88b65fd2b
#
_entry.id   1b7d6d83236a33356aea82d88b65fd2b
#
_cell.length_a   1.000
_cell.length_b   1.000
_cell.length_c   1.000
_cell.angle_alpha   90.00
_cell.angle_beta   90.00
_cell.angle_gamma   90.00
#
_symmetry.space_group_name_H-M   'P 1'
#
loop_
_entity.id
_entity.type
_entity.pdbx_description
1 polymer ?
#
loop_
_entity_poly.entity_id
_entity_poly.type
_entity_poly.pdbx_seq_one_letter_code
_entity_poly.pdbx_strand_id
1 'polypeptide(L)'
;EVNKIKEIIKNFVEEKIKNENKPRDFNFIGNDTSVKNLNSFHDLKDNKEIRYIADSIKVKNIVNFLLNSESEYRQSELFAKPKKNGLPSPDHQDNYYWAVKGSNALTMWIALDKSNKENGAVHYYDGSHKFGILDHEESYAKGSSQKIKDKEFLKKFNKSQPELDAGDAIIHHSLIVHGSAPNNSNFDRQGLTIQFKDKKAEYEKEQKLRYEKSLEKQIKDRIKQL
;
A
#
# COMPACT_ATOMS: atom_id res chain seq x y z
N GLU A 1 -5.21 10.55 -19.26
CA GLU A 1 -4.38 10.94 -18.08
C GLU A 1 -3.77 9.71 -17.42
N VAL A 2 -4.55 8.66 -17.10
CA VAL A 2 -4.05 7.44 -16.44
C VAL A 2 -2.90 6.79 -17.20
N ASN A 3 -3.00 6.60 -18.52
CA ASN A 3 -1.94 6.00 -19.33
C ASN A 3 -0.62 6.78 -19.24
N LYS A 4 -0.68 8.12 -19.16
CA LYS A 4 0.49 8.96 -18.97
C LYS A 4 1.15 8.71 -17.61
N ILE A 5 0.33 8.58 -16.54
CA ILE A 5 0.82 8.27 -15.18
C ILE A 5 1.47 6.88 -15.16
N LYS A 6 0.85 5.88 -15.80
CA LYS A 6 1.43 4.53 -15.90
C LYS A 6 2.78 4.54 -16.59
N GLU A 7 2.93 5.29 -17.68
CA GLU A 7 4.21 5.42 -18.40
C GLU A 7 5.28 6.10 -17.54
N ILE A 8 4.93 7.19 -16.85
CA ILE A 8 5.82 7.90 -15.94
C ILE A 8 6.32 6.97 -14.83
N ILE A 9 5.41 6.24 -14.18
CA ILE A 9 5.76 5.29 -13.13
C ILE A 9 6.64 4.18 -13.67
N LYS A 10 6.29 3.61 -14.82
CA LYS A 10 7.08 2.55 -15.47
C LYS A 10 8.51 3.00 -15.73
N ASN A 11 8.70 4.15 -16.37
CA ASN A 11 10.02 4.68 -16.69
C ASN A 11 10.84 4.96 -15.42
N PHE A 12 10.22 5.53 -14.40
CA PHE A 12 10.86 5.77 -13.10
C PHE A 12 11.30 4.46 -12.42
N VAL A 13 10.45 3.45 -12.40
CA VAL A 13 10.75 2.13 -11.81
C VAL A 13 11.85 1.42 -12.60
N GLU A 14 11.82 1.46 -13.94
CA GLU A 14 12.87 0.88 -14.79
C GLU A 14 14.23 1.53 -14.57
N GLU A 15 14.25 2.85 -14.40
CA GLU A 15 15.47 3.59 -14.07
C GLU A 15 16.02 3.18 -12.69
N LYS A 16 15.14 3.10 -11.69
CA LYS A 16 15.51 2.65 -10.34
C LYS A 16 16.06 1.22 -10.33
N ILE A 17 15.45 0.29 -11.06
CA ILE A 17 15.93 -1.10 -11.19
C ILE A 17 17.35 -1.12 -11.78
N LYS A 18 17.65 -0.27 -12.77
CA LYS A 18 18.97 -0.22 -13.43
C LYS A 18 20.06 0.41 -12.55
N ASN A 19 19.70 1.43 -11.79
CA ASN A 19 20.68 2.30 -11.14
C ASN A 19 20.86 2.03 -9.64
N GLU A 20 19.93 1.33 -9.01
CA GLU A 20 19.90 1.15 -7.57
C GLU A 20 19.82 -0.33 -7.18
N ASN A 21 20.80 -0.78 -6.42
CA ASN A 21 20.74 -2.10 -5.78
C ASN A 21 19.91 -2.00 -4.47
N LYS A 22 18.60 -1.71 -4.62
CA LYS A 22 17.68 -1.60 -3.47
C LYS A 22 16.64 -2.71 -3.48
N PRO A 23 16.99 -3.97 -3.18
CA PRO A 23 16.04 -5.09 -3.19
C PRO A 23 14.90 -4.91 -2.16
N ARG A 24 15.06 -4.00 -1.19
CA ARG A 24 14.08 -3.77 -0.12
C ARG A 24 12.80 -3.10 -0.59
N ASP A 25 12.90 -2.20 -1.59
CA ASP A 25 11.75 -1.42 -2.07
C ASP A 25 11.00 -2.12 -3.20
N PHE A 26 11.63 -3.14 -3.81
CA PHE A 26 11.07 -3.92 -4.90
C PHE A 26 10.58 -5.29 -4.42
N ASN A 27 9.38 -5.66 -4.81
CA ASN A 27 8.82 -6.99 -4.58
C ASN A 27 8.49 -7.65 -5.91
N PHE A 28 9.36 -8.55 -6.36
CA PHE A 28 9.17 -9.30 -7.59
C PHE A 28 8.55 -10.68 -7.36
N ILE A 29 7.82 -11.17 -8.35
CA ILE A 29 7.28 -12.53 -8.41
C ILE A 29 8.34 -13.43 -9.02
N GLY A 30 8.68 -14.51 -8.32
CA GLY A 30 9.77 -15.40 -8.74
C GLY A 30 11.14 -14.77 -8.69
N ASN A 31 12.03 -15.16 -9.60
CA ASN A 31 13.44 -14.76 -9.66
C ASN A 31 13.74 -13.71 -10.74
N ASP A 32 12.77 -13.43 -11.61
CA ASP A 32 12.92 -12.42 -12.67
C ASP A 32 12.61 -11.03 -12.09
N THR A 33 13.62 -10.17 -12.05
CA THR A 33 13.55 -8.80 -11.54
C THR A 33 13.12 -7.78 -12.59
N SER A 34 12.49 -8.22 -13.68
CA SER A 34 11.91 -7.31 -14.67
C SER A 34 10.63 -6.63 -14.19
N VAL A 35 10.30 -5.47 -14.75
CA VAL A 35 9.06 -4.74 -14.45
C VAL A 35 7.81 -5.58 -14.69
N LYS A 36 7.87 -6.56 -15.60
CA LYS A 36 6.74 -7.49 -15.89
C LYS A 36 6.37 -8.37 -14.70
N ASN A 37 7.34 -8.68 -13.84
CA ASN A 37 7.15 -9.49 -12.64
C ASN A 37 7.13 -8.65 -11.34
N LEU A 38 7.07 -7.34 -11.46
CA LEU A 38 6.93 -6.46 -10.32
C LEU A 38 5.54 -6.60 -9.70
N ASN A 39 5.48 -6.98 -8.43
CA ASN A 39 4.23 -7.00 -7.66
C ASN A 39 3.99 -5.68 -6.91
N SER A 40 5.04 -5.06 -6.38
CA SER A 40 4.96 -3.73 -5.78
C SER A 40 6.32 -3.04 -5.73
N PHE A 41 6.27 -1.71 -5.70
CA PHE A 41 7.42 -0.84 -5.48
C PHE A 41 7.06 0.25 -4.48
N HIS A 42 7.83 0.37 -3.41
CA HIS A 42 7.48 1.15 -2.22
C HIS A 42 8.24 2.49 -2.08
N ASP A 43 8.83 3.02 -3.15
CA ASP A 43 9.59 4.29 -3.11
C ASP A 43 9.35 5.19 -4.33
N LEU A 44 8.11 5.68 -4.47
CA LEU A 44 7.75 6.67 -5.49
C LEU A 44 7.77 8.12 -4.96
N LYS A 45 8.20 8.34 -3.72
CA LYS A 45 8.08 9.67 -3.08
C LYS A 45 8.83 10.79 -3.81
N ASP A 46 9.94 10.45 -4.47
CA ASP A 46 10.78 11.42 -5.18
C ASP A 46 10.35 11.63 -6.64
N ASN A 47 9.29 10.92 -7.10
CA ASN A 47 8.73 11.15 -8.42
C ASN A 47 7.95 12.48 -8.43
N LYS A 48 8.42 13.44 -9.26
CA LYS A 48 7.90 14.81 -9.29
C LYS A 48 6.45 14.88 -9.77
N GLU A 49 6.05 14.03 -10.71
CA GLU A 49 4.71 14.00 -11.27
C GLU A 49 3.70 13.46 -10.26
N ILE A 50 4.07 12.41 -9.52
CA ILE A 50 3.24 11.88 -8.42
C ILE A 50 3.14 12.92 -7.31
N ARG A 51 4.25 13.59 -6.98
CA ARG A 51 4.25 14.67 -6.00
C ARG A 51 3.34 15.84 -6.42
N TYR A 52 3.34 16.19 -7.70
CA TYR A 52 2.44 17.21 -8.25
C TYR A 52 0.95 16.84 -8.05
N ILE A 53 0.59 15.57 -8.25
CA ILE A 53 -0.77 15.08 -7.96
C ILE A 53 -1.10 15.24 -6.47
N ALA A 54 -0.19 14.78 -5.60
CA ALA A 54 -0.36 14.86 -4.14
C ALA A 54 -0.51 16.31 -3.64
N ASP A 55 0.23 17.24 -4.22
CA ASP A 55 0.23 18.65 -3.84
C ASP A 55 -0.85 19.49 -4.55
N SER A 56 -1.63 18.89 -5.45
CA SER A 56 -2.72 19.60 -6.13
C SER A 56 -3.76 20.12 -5.14
N ILE A 57 -4.30 21.31 -5.43
CA ILE A 57 -5.33 21.95 -4.59
C ILE A 57 -6.52 21.03 -4.36
N LYS A 58 -6.96 20.30 -5.40
CA LYS A 58 -8.08 19.35 -5.31
C LYS A 58 -7.80 18.25 -4.30
N VAL A 59 -6.64 17.61 -4.38
CA VAL A 59 -6.26 16.51 -3.47
C VAL A 59 -6.09 17.05 -2.05
N LYS A 60 -5.37 18.16 -1.87
CA LYS A 60 -5.15 18.76 -0.54
C LYS A 60 -6.45 19.17 0.14
N ASN A 61 -7.39 19.75 -0.58
CA ASN A 61 -8.68 20.13 0.01
C ASN A 61 -9.46 18.91 0.52
N ILE A 62 -9.51 17.83 -0.28
CA ILE A 62 -10.18 16.58 0.13
C ILE A 62 -9.48 15.97 1.36
N VAL A 63 -8.17 15.86 1.31
CA VAL A 63 -7.37 15.22 2.37
C VAL A 63 -7.44 16.03 3.66
N ASN A 64 -7.29 17.35 3.59
CA ASN A 64 -7.38 18.24 4.76
C ASN A 64 -8.78 18.17 5.41
N PHE A 65 -9.84 18.11 4.58
CA PHE A 65 -11.20 17.94 5.07
C PHE A 65 -11.36 16.61 5.83
N LEU A 66 -10.88 15.51 5.25
CA LEU A 66 -11.01 14.18 5.85
C LEU A 66 -10.17 14.02 7.13
N LEU A 67 -8.97 14.60 7.17
CA LEU A 67 -8.12 14.59 8.36
C LEU A 67 -8.55 15.63 9.42
N ASN A 68 -9.44 16.57 9.05
CA ASN A 68 -9.76 17.74 9.86
C ASN A 68 -8.50 18.50 10.34
N SER A 69 -7.49 18.58 9.48
CA SER A 69 -6.18 19.20 9.75
C SER A 69 -5.43 19.52 8.46
N GLU A 70 -4.36 20.31 8.54
CA GLU A 70 -3.42 20.48 7.45
C GLU A 70 -2.65 19.16 7.22
N SER A 71 -2.72 18.64 5.99
CA SER A 71 -2.06 17.39 5.64
C SER A 71 -0.62 17.58 5.19
N GLU A 72 0.19 16.58 5.46
CA GLU A 72 1.53 16.40 4.91
C GLU A 72 1.58 15.13 4.07
N TYR A 73 2.15 15.24 2.86
CA TYR A 73 2.45 14.09 2.02
C TYR A 73 3.52 13.22 2.69
N ARG A 74 3.26 11.92 2.78
CA ARG A 74 4.14 10.97 3.44
C ARG A 74 4.94 10.13 2.45
N GLN A 75 4.29 9.43 1.53
CA GLN A 75 4.88 8.45 0.64
C GLN A 75 3.92 8.14 -0.52
N SER A 76 4.46 7.56 -1.59
CA SER A 76 3.67 6.92 -2.65
C SER A 76 4.28 5.57 -3.02
N GLU A 77 3.41 4.62 -3.39
CA GLU A 77 3.79 3.25 -3.70
C GLU A 77 2.97 2.73 -4.89
N LEU A 78 3.59 1.85 -5.66
CA LEU A 78 2.93 1.11 -6.74
C LEU A 78 2.61 -0.31 -6.28
N PHE A 79 1.38 -0.74 -6.47
CA PHE A 79 0.94 -2.13 -6.35
C PHE A 79 0.55 -2.65 -7.73
N ALA A 80 1.43 -3.41 -8.36
CA ALA A 80 1.35 -3.72 -9.78
C ALA A 80 0.62 -5.02 -10.12
N LYS A 81 0.31 -5.88 -9.19
CA LYS A 81 -0.38 -7.18 -9.33
C LYS A 81 -0.50 -7.70 -10.78
N PRO A 82 0.56 -8.31 -11.36
CA PRO A 82 0.53 -8.83 -12.71
C PRO A 82 -0.58 -9.88 -12.89
N LYS A 83 -1.11 -9.97 -14.11
CA LYS A 83 -2.09 -11.00 -14.50
C LYS A 83 -1.60 -12.40 -14.15
N LYS A 84 -2.53 -13.27 -13.71
CA LYS A 84 -2.31 -14.68 -13.35
C LYS A 84 -1.42 -14.94 -12.13
N ASN A 85 -0.53 -14.01 -11.76
CA ASN A 85 0.53 -14.23 -10.77
C ASN A 85 0.60 -13.16 -9.66
N GLY A 86 -0.26 -12.13 -9.68
CA GLY A 86 -0.22 -11.05 -8.69
C GLY A 86 -0.42 -11.59 -7.27
N LEU A 87 0.52 -11.29 -6.36
CA LEU A 87 0.51 -11.82 -5.00
C LEU A 87 -0.60 -11.18 -4.14
N PRO A 88 -1.16 -11.90 -3.16
CA PRO A 88 -2.12 -11.31 -2.22
C PRO A 88 -1.43 -10.30 -1.30
N SER A 89 -2.21 -9.37 -0.77
CA SER A 89 -1.82 -8.57 0.40
C SER A 89 -2.66 -9.03 1.59
N PRO A 90 -2.05 -9.62 2.63
CA PRO A 90 -2.75 -10.03 3.84
C PRO A 90 -3.50 -8.88 4.49
N ASP A 91 -4.56 -9.18 5.23
CA ASP A 91 -5.34 -8.19 5.97
C ASP A 91 -4.47 -7.49 7.01
N HIS A 92 -4.37 -6.16 6.94
CA HIS A 92 -3.51 -5.33 7.79
C HIS A 92 -4.08 -3.92 7.97
N GLN A 93 -3.43 -3.14 8.81
CA GLN A 93 -3.66 -1.70 8.98
C GLN A 93 -2.38 -0.95 8.57
N ASP A 94 -2.51 0.07 7.74
CA ASP A 94 -1.38 0.89 7.30
C ASP A 94 -0.60 1.52 8.45
N ASN A 95 -1.32 2.00 9.46
CA ASN A 95 -0.68 2.67 10.59
C ASN A 95 0.17 1.74 11.46
N TYR A 96 0.02 0.41 11.32
CA TYR A 96 0.93 -0.52 11.97
C TYR A 96 2.37 -0.36 11.48
N TYR A 97 2.54 -0.11 10.17
CA TYR A 97 3.83 0.16 9.54
C TYR A 97 4.30 1.60 9.76
N TRP A 98 3.36 2.54 9.75
CA TRP A 98 3.69 3.96 9.75
C TRP A 98 4.00 4.50 11.14
N ALA A 99 3.35 3.94 12.15
CA ALA A 99 3.47 4.39 13.53
C ALA A 99 3.19 5.89 13.71
N VAL A 100 2.21 6.43 12.97
CA VAL A 100 1.75 7.82 13.15
C VAL A 100 0.98 7.91 14.46
N LYS A 101 1.45 8.76 15.37
CA LYS A 101 0.84 8.99 16.68
C LYS A 101 -0.57 9.55 16.52
N GLY A 102 -1.53 8.99 17.26
CA GLY A 102 -2.94 9.35 17.12
C GLY A 102 -3.59 8.85 15.82
N SER A 103 -2.83 8.19 14.93
CA SER A 103 -3.31 7.52 13.71
C SER A 103 -4.06 8.42 12.72
N ASN A 104 -3.94 9.77 12.84
CA ASN A 104 -4.57 10.72 11.93
C ASN A 104 -3.81 10.75 10.59
N ALA A 105 -4.04 9.74 9.79
CA ALA A 105 -3.40 9.52 8.51
C ALA A 105 -4.33 8.72 7.59
N LEU A 106 -4.12 8.83 6.29
CA LEU A 106 -4.93 8.15 5.28
C LEU A 106 -4.12 7.79 4.02
N THR A 107 -4.65 6.85 3.27
CA THR A 107 -4.20 6.45 1.95
C THR A 107 -5.25 6.83 0.91
N MET A 108 -4.83 7.52 -0.15
CA MET A 108 -5.56 7.65 -1.40
C MET A 108 -5.05 6.55 -2.33
N TRP A 109 -5.89 5.55 -2.61
CA TRP A 109 -5.59 4.48 -3.55
C TRP A 109 -6.26 4.77 -4.90
N ILE A 110 -5.47 4.94 -5.95
CA ILE A 110 -5.90 5.30 -7.30
C ILE A 110 -5.79 4.08 -8.20
N ALA A 111 -6.87 3.68 -8.84
CA ALA A 111 -6.87 2.60 -9.82
C ALA A 111 -6.18 3.06 -11.12
N LEU A 112 -5.09 2.42 -11.49
CA LEU A 112 -4.43 2.63 -12.77
C LEU A 112 -4.93 1.67 -13.86
N ASP A 113 -5.53 0.57 -13.45
CA ASP A 113 -6.30 -0.38 -14.25
C ASP A 113 -7.66 -0.60 -13.59
N LYS A 114 -8.62 -1.16 -14.33
CA LYS A 114 -9.87 -1.62 -13.72
C LYS A 114 -9.55 -2.57 -12.57
N SER A 115 -10.16 -2.34 -11.43
CA SER A 115 -9.97 -3.12 -10.20
C SER A 115 -11.29 -3.74 -9.78
N ASN A 116 -11.36 -5.07 -9.77
CA ASN A 116 -12.55 -5.83 -9.41
C ASN A 116 -12.18 -7.10 -8.62
N LYS A 117 -13.18 -7.86 -8.22
CA LYS A 117 -12.98 -9.08 -7.43
C LYS A 117 -12.07 -10.10 -8.10
N GLU A 118 -12.15 -10.24 -9.42
CA GLU A 118 -11.40 -11.25 -10.18
C GLU A 118 -9.90 -10.96 -10.23
N ASN A 119 -9.50 -9.66 -10.28
CA ASN A 119 -8.10 -9.25 -10.35
C ASN A 119 -7.52 -8.79 -9.02
N GLY A 120 -8.20 -9.11 -7.91
CA GLY A 120 -7.71 -8.83 -6.56
C GLY A 120 -7.88 -7.38 -6.14
N ALA A 121 -9.06 -6.77 -6.38
CA ALA A 121 -9.42 -5.48 -5.81
C ALA A 121 -9.21 -5.47 -4.28
N VAL A 122 -8.92 -4.29 -3.75
CA VAL A 122 -8.77 -4.09 -2.31
C VAL A 122 -10.13 -4.29 -1.64
N HIS A 123 -10.15 -5.05 -0.55
CA HIS A 123 -11.31 -5.18 0.31
C HIS A 123 -11.06 -4.52 1.66
N TYR A 124 -12.12 -4.10 2.32
CA TYR A 124 -12.11 -3.36 3.58
C TYR A 124 -13.05 -4.02 4.58
N TYR A 125 -12.68 -3.95 5.86
CA TYR A 125 -13.54 -4.35 6.97
C TYR A 125 -14.20 -3.11 7.55
N ASP A 126 -15.45 -2.88 7.19
CA ASP A 126 -16.19 -1.63 7.42
C ASP A 126 -16.27 -1.28 8.91
N GLY A 127 -15.77 -0.09 9.27
CA GLY A 127 -15.78 0.39 10.65
C GLY A 127 -14.64 -0.14 11.54
N SER A 128 -13.75 -1.03 11.04
CA SER A 128 -12.65 -1.59 11.84
C SER A 128 -11.67 -0.54 12.36
N HIS A 129 -11.55 0.60 11.70
CA HIS A 129 -10.72 1.73 12.14
C HIS A 129 -11.12 2.31 13.50
N LYS A 130 -12.37 2.09 13.95
CA LYS A 130 -12.87 2.58 15.25
C LYS A 130 -12.30 1.84 16.46
N PHE A 131 -11.60 0.74 16.23
CA PHE A 131 -11.05 -0.12 17.29
C PHE A 131 -9.55 0.11 17.54
N GLY A 132 -8.99 1.19 16.96
CA GLY A 132 -7.57 1.50 17.12
C GLY A 132 -6.65 0.54 16.36
N ILE A 133 -5.38 0.49 16.77
CA ILE A 133 -4.40 -0.48 16.26
C ILE A 133 -4.72 -1.86 16.82
N LEU A 134 -4.96 -2.81 15.93
CA LEU A 134 -5.14 -4.23 16.28
C LEU A 134 -3.79 -4.94 16.34
N ASP A 135 -3.76 -6.10 17.00
CA ASP A 135 -2.58 -6.96 17.04
C ASP A 135 -2.25 -7.53 15.65
N HIS A 136 -0.98 -7.41 15.28
CA HIS A 136 -0.44 -7.98 14.05
C HIS A 136 0.63 -9.04 14.36
N GLU A 137 0.85 -9.92 13.40
CA GLU A 137 1.93 -10.91 13.39
C GLU A 137 2.64 -10.92 12.04
N GLU A 138 3.80 -11.58 11.97
CA GLU A 138 4.55 -11.73 10.72
C GLU A 138 3.72 -12.47 9.66
N SER A 139 3.66 -11.90 8.47
CA SER A 139 2.95 -12.51 7.34
C SER A 139 3.87 -13.31 6.43
N TYR A 140 5.16 -12.96 6.38
CA TYR A 140 6.16 -13.41 5.40
C TYR A 140 5.77 -13.14 3.92
N ALA A 141 4.69 -12.40 3.68
CA ALA A 141 4.29 -12.01 2.33
C ALA A 141 5.22 -10.93 1.77
N LYS A 142 5.56 -11.04 0.49
CA LYS A 142 6.33 -10.02 -0.22
C LYS A 142 5.50 -8.74 -0.34
N GLY A 143 6.04 -7.60 0.09
CA GLY A 143 5.39 -6.30 0.02
C GLY A 143 4.32 -6.03 1.09
N SER A 144 4.04 -7.00 1.98
CA SER A 144 3.10 -6.83 3.09
C SER A 144 3.51 -7.73 4.25
N SER A 145 4.52 -7.29 5.01
CA SER A 145 5.23 -8.10 6.01
C SER A 145 4.43 -8.37 7.29
N GLN A 146 3.26 -7.78 7.47
CA GLN A 146 2.42 -7.94 8.66
C GLN A 146 1.00 -8.33 8.27
N LYS A 147 0.30 -9.02 9.16
CA LYS A 147 -1.11 -9.37 9.01
C LYS A 147 -1.83 -9.30 10.35
N ILE A 148 -3.13 -9.08 10.32
CA ILE A 148 -3.98 -9.16 11.54
C ILE A 148 -3.86 -10.55 12.14
N LYS A 149 -3.56 -10.61 13.44
CA LYS A 149 -3.42 -11.83 14.20
C LYS A 149 -4.78 -12.50 14.50
N ASP A 150 -5.74 -11.73 14.98
CA ASP A 150 -7.08 -12.22 15.34
C ASP A 150 -8.05 -12.12 14.15
N LYS A 151 -8.12 -13.18 13.36
CA LYS A 151 -9.03 -13.28 12.22
C LYS A 151 -10.50 -13.48 12.65
N GLU A 152 -10.74 -14.04 13.83
CA GLU A 152 -12.12 -14.21 14.36
C GLU A 152 -12.73 -12.84 14.67
N PHE A 153 -11.93 -11.92 15.19
CA PHE A 153 -12.38 -10.54 15.42
C PHE A 153 -12.87 -9.88 14.12
N LEU A 154 -12.23 -10.15 12.98
CA LEU A 154 -12.61 -9.56 11.69
C LEU A 154 -13.99 -10.03 11.20
N LYS A 155 -14.49 -11.18 11.64
CA LYS A 155 -15.82 -11.68 11.26
C LYS A 155 -16.99 -10.81 11.76
N LYS A 156 -16.72 -9.89 12.70
CA LYS A 156 -17.71 -8.93 13.21
C LYS A 156 -18.03 -7.80 12.24
N PHE A 157 -17.21 -7.60 11.22
CA PHE A 157 -17.33 -6.50 10.28
C PHE A 157 -17.91 -6.97 8.95
N ASN A 158 -18.71 -6.12 8.33
CA ASN A 158 -19.02 -6.29 6.92
C ASN A 158 -17.76 -6.11 6.08
N LYS A 159 -17.57 -6.98 5.10
CA LYS A 159 -16.43 -6.91 4.19
C LYS A 159 -16.88 -6.32 2.86
N SER A 160 -16.51 -5.08 2.61
CA SER A 160 -16.77 -4.39 1.35
C SER A 160 -15.59 -4.56 0.38
N GLN A 161 -15.90 -4.64 -0.92
CA GLN A 161 -14.90 -4.73 -1.97
C GLN A 161 -15.36 -3.92 -3.18
N PRO A 162 -15.12 -2.60 -3.18
CA PRO A 162 -15.55 -1.74 -4.26
C PRO A 162 -14.82 -2.05 -5.57
N GLU A 163 -15.56 -1.98 -6.66
CA GLU A 163 -15.01 -2.03 -8.01
C GLU A 163 -14.70 -0.60 -8.47
N LEU A 164 -13.57 -0.42 -9.14
CA LEU A 164 -13.06 0.86 -9.61
C LEU A 164 -12.68 0.74 -11.08
N ASP A 165 -13.05 1.74 -11.86
CA ASP A 165 -12.52 1.92 -13.20
C ASP A 165 -11.17 2.67 -13.15
N ALA A 166 -10.38 2.58 -14.22
CA ALA A 166 -9.09 3.28 -14.28
C ALA A 166 -9.28 4.81 -14.16
N GLY A 167 -8.65 5.40 -13.17
CA GLY A 167 -8.77 6.83 -12.82
C GLY A 167 -9.64 7.10 -11.59
N ASP A 168 -10.42 6.11 -11.13
CA ASP A 168 -11.14 6.22 -9.86
C ASP A 168 -10.17 6.13 -8.67
N ALA A 169 -10.59 6.72 -7.55
CA ALA A 169 -9.82 6.66 -6.31
C ALA A 169 -10.70 6.36 -5.11
N ILE A 170 -10.15 5.59 -4.18
CA ILE A 170 -10.72 5.38 -2.86
C ILE A 170 -9.79 5.97 -1.80
N ILE A 171 -10.36 6.64 -0.79
CA ILE A 171 -9.58 7.16 0.32
C ILE A 171 -9.97 6.39 1.57
N HIS A 172 -8.98 5.87 2.28
CA HIS A 172 -9.23 5.12 3.50
C HIS A 172 -8.32 5.57 4.65
N HIS A 173 -8.85 5.45 5.86
CA HIS A 173 -8.15 5.78 7.09
C HIS A 173 -7.04 4.76 7.36
N SER A 174 -5.91 5.20 7.92
CA SER A 174 -4.74 4.37 8.22
C SER A 174 -4.99 3.19 9.17
N LEU A 175 -6.09 3.23 9.93
CA LEU A 175 -6.53 2.16 10.84
C LEU A 175 -7.57 1.23 10.23
N ILE A 176 -8.08 1.45 9.02
CA ILE A 176 -9.01 0.50 8.41
C ILE A 176 -8.28 -0.80 8.09
N VAL A 177 -8.82 -1.91 8.53
CA VAL A 177 -8.28 -3.21 8.11
C VAL A 177 -8.66 -3.44 6.67
N HIS A 178 -7.68 -3.74 5.85
CA HIS A 178 -7.84 -4.00 4.43
C HIS A 178 -6.82 -5.02 3.93
N GLY A 179 -7.10 -5.56 2.77
CA GLY A 179 -6.24 -6.53 2.12
C GLY A 179 -6.66 -6.74 0.67
N SER A 180 -6.04 -7.68 -0.01
CA SER A 180 -6.43 -8.02 -1.37
C SER A 180 -6.08 -9.46 -1.73
N ALA A 181 -6.98 -10.13 -2.45
CA ALA A 181 -6.75 -11.46 -3.00
C ALA A 181 -5.63 -11.45 -4.06
N PRO A 182 -5.07 -12.61 -4.44
CA PRO A 182 -4.18 -12.69 -5.59
C PRO A 182 -4.90 -12.29 -6.88
N ASN A 183 -4.14 -11.83 -7.87
CA ASN A 183 -4.66 -11.60 -9.21
C ASN A 183 -4.53 -12.88 -10.05
N ASN A 184 -5.63 -13.60 -10.20
CA ASN A 184 -5.72 -14.80 -11.03
C ASN A 184 -6.33 -14.52 -12.41
N SER A 185 -6.69 -13.28 -12.71
CA SER A 185 -7.30 -12.87 -13.97
C SER A 185 -6.31 -12.79 -15.13
N ASN A 186 -6.80 -12.56 -16.33
CA ASN A 186 -5.99 -12.35 -17.54
C ASN A 186 -5.54 -10.90 -17.73
N PHE A 187 -5.80 -10.01 -16.76
CA PHE A 187 -5.52 -8.57 -16.85
C PHE A 187 -4.65 -8.15 -15.65
N ASP A 188 -3.70 -7.25 -15.90
CA ASP A 188 -2.94 -6.61 -14.83
C ASP A 188 -3.86 -5.73 -13.97
N ARG A 189 -3.49 -5.55 -12.70
CA ARG A 189 -4.17 -4.63 -11.80
C ARG A 189 -3.13 -3.75 -11.09
N GLN A 190 -2.91 -2.58 -11.63
CA GLN A 190 -2.03 -1.58 -11.04
C GLN A 190 -2.84 -0.58 -10.21
N GLY A 191 -2.33 -0.25 -9.04
CA GLY A 191 -2.84 0.79 -8.18
C GLY A 191 -1.70 1.64 -7.64
N LEU A 192 -1.91 2.95 -7.62
CA LEU A 192 -1.02 3.93 -7.03
C LEU A 192 -1.58 4.34 -5.67
N THR A 193 -0.77 4.24 -4.62
CA THR A 193 -1.12 4.84 -3.32
C THR A 193 -0.41 6.16 -3.14
N ILE A 194 -1.13 7.13 -2.59
CA ILE A 194 -0.59 8.40 -2.11
C ILE A 194 -1.01 8.52 -0.65
N GLN A 195 -0.03 8.62 0.23
CA GLN A 195 -0.22 8.55 1.68
C GLN A 195 -0.04 9.92 2.30
N PHE A 196 -0.93 10.25 3.24
CA PHE A 196 -0.94 11.52 3.94
C PHE A 196 -1.09 11.31 5.44
N LYS A 197 -0.54 12.22 6.22
CA LYS A 197 -0.75 12.32 7.67
C LYS A 197 -1.09 13.76 8.06
N ASP A 198 -1.63 13.94 9.25
CA ASP A 198 -1.66 15.26 9.89
C ASP A 198 -0.24 15.83 9.96
N LYS A 199 -0.05 17.04 9.50
CA LYS A 199 1.25 17.73 9.46
C LYS A 199 1.89 17.84 10.85
N LYS A 200 1.08 17.94 11.92
CA LYS A 200 1.53 18.04 13.30
C LYS A 200 1.74 16.69 13.97
N ALA A 201 1.32 15.58 13.32
CA ALA A 201 1.45 14.26 13.91
C ALA A 201 2.91 13.83 14.00
N GLU A 202 3.31 13.37 15.17
CA GLU A 202 4.58 12.72 15.45
C GLU A 202 4.52 11.22 15.16
N TYR A 203 5.64 10.51 15.33
CA TYR A 203 5.72 9.07 15.19
C TYR A 203 5.89 8.37 16.53
N GLU A 204 5.23 7.23 16.72
CA GLU A 204 5.39 6.34 17.87
C GLU A 204 6.69 5.54 17.75
N LYS A 205 7.74 5.97 18.42
CA LYS A 205 9.09 5.39 18.31
C LYS A 205 9.14 3.90 18.66
N GLU A 206 8.42 3.49 19.71
CA GLU A 206 8.41 2.08 20.14
C GLU A 206 7.69 1.17 19.13
N GLN A 207 6.59 1.62 18.56
CA GLN A 207 5.87 0.87 17.51
C GLN A 207 6.75 0.74 16.26
N LYS A 208 7.40 1.82 15.84
CA LYS A 208 8.32 1.81 14.72
C LYS A 208 9.47 0.82 14.94
N LEU A 209 10.09 0.84 16.12
CA LEU A 209 11.17 -0.08 16.46
C LEU A 209 10.71 -1.54 16.49
N ARG A 210 9.51 -1.82 17.01
CA ARG A 210 8.93 -3.18 16.98
C ARG A 210 8.73 -3.67 15.56
N TYR A 211 8.19 -2.84 14.68
CA TYR A 211 8.02 -3.17 13.27
C TYR A 211 9.36 -3.43 12.57
N GLU A 212 10.36 -2.56 12.76
CA GLU A 212 11.69 -2.71 12.17
C GLU A 212 12.37 -4.01 12.59
N LYS A 213 12.31 -4.38 13.88
CA LYS A 213 12.82 -5.67 14.38
C LYS A 213 12.11 -6.88 13.76
N SER A 214 10.78 -6.81 13.63
CA SER A 214 10.01 -7.87 12.98
C SER A 214 10.39 -8.02 11.50
N LEU A 215 10.55 -6.91 10.78
CA LEU A 215 10.97 -6.91 9.38
C LEU A 215 12.39 -7.50 9.20
N GLU A 216 13.34 -7.08 10.04
CA GLU A 216 14.70 -7.63 10.01
C GLU A 216 14.72 -9.15 10.26
N LYS A 217 13.93 -9.64 11.22
CA LYS A 217 13.77 -11.07 11.47
C LYS A 217 13.29 -11.79 10.22
N GLN A 218 12.20 -11.31 9.59
CA GLN A 218 11.63 -11.93 8.39
C GLN A 218 12.62 -11.94 7.22
N ILE A 219 13.42 -10.89 7.04
CA ILE A 219 14.47 -10.83 6.02
C ILE A 219 15.53 -11.91 6.30
N LYS A 220 16.02 -12.01 7.54
CA LYS A 220 17.02 -13.03 7.95
C LYS A 220 16.50 -14.45 7.75
N ASP A 221 15.23 -14.70 8.09
CA ASP A 221 14.62 -16.03 7.96
C ASP A 221 14.45 -16.43 6.48
N ARG A 222 14.12 -15.47 5.58
CA ARG A 222 14.05 -15.72 4.13
C ARG A 222 15.43 -16.06 3.53
N ILE A 223 16.50 -15.38 3.98
CA ILE A 223 17.87 -15.65 3.49
C ILE A 223 18.33 -17.05 3.88
N LYS A 224 17.92 -17.54 5.06
CA LYS A 224 18.28 -18.91 5.52
C LYS A 224 17.57 -20.04 4.76
N GLN A 225 16.47 -19.72 4.04
CA GLN A 225 15.68 -20.68 3.27
C GLN A 225 16.13 -20.78 1.81
N LEU A 226 17.06 -19.92 1.38
CA LEU A 226 17.70 -19.94 0.05
C LEU A 226 19.00 -20.73 0.08
#